data_2158ed56d65cc778801aaf92e9e52164
#
_entry.id   2158ed56d65cc778801aaf92e9e52164
#
_cell.length_a   1.000
_cell.length_b   1.000
_cell.length_c   1.000
_cell.angle_alpha   90.00
_cell.angle_beta   90.00
_cell.angle_gamma   90.00
#
_symmetry.space_group_name_H-M   'P 1'
#
loop_
_entity.id
_entity.type
_entity.pdbx_description
1 polymer ?
#
loop_
_entity_poly.entity_id
_entity_poly.type
_entity_poly.pdbx_seq_one_letter_code
_entity_poly.pdbx_strand_id
1 'polypeptide(L)'
;TKIRVCLIHNNLELNHLLNDKLISWDNYMIDTPVIDIVKLYKKEWKNINFSEILERYMYKFPLLEYEKKLLFILISMPPEIKKSDNEFEKCKVVSEVMDYVFKTEELIRPYNAEHEEEK
;
A
#
# COMPACT_ATOMS: atom_id res chain seq x y z
N THR A 1 8.96 14.18 17.02
CA THR A 1 8.63 12.79 16.76
C THR A 1 9.70 12.17 15.86
N LYS A 2 10.36 11.14 16.36
CA LYS A 2 11.41 10.47 15.59
C LYS A 2 10.77 9.51 14.60
N ILE A 3 11.14 9.63 13.33
CA ILE A 3 10.69 8.73 12.27
C ILE A 3 11.71 7.59 12.17
N ARG A 4 11.21 6.35 12.22
CA ARG A 4 12.07 5.18 12.01
C ARG A 4 12.39 5.06 10.54
N VAL A 5 13.67 4.84 10.22
CA VAL A 5 14.13 4.66 8.86
C VAL A 5 14.96 3.37 8.75
N CYS A 6 14.94 2.77 7.59
CA CYS A 6 15.73 1.58 7.28
C CYS A 6 16.01 1.54 5.78
N LEU A 7 16.80 0.56 5.37
CA LEU A 7 17.01 0.32 3.95
C LEU A 7 15.72 -0.29 3.37
N ILE A 8 15.13 0.37 2.39
CA ILE A 8 13.93 -0.12 1.72
C ILE A 8 14.22 -0.46 0.27
N HIS A 9 13.44 -1.39 -0.27
CA HIS A 9 13.56 -1.82 -1.67
C HIS A 9 13.10 -0.72 -2.63
N ASN A 10 12.02 -0.04 -2.28
CA ASN A 10 11.45 1.09 -3.02
C ASN A 10 10.90 0.71 -4.42
N ASN A 11 10.71 -0.57 -4.69
CA ASN A 11 10.12 -1.05 -5.95
C ASN A 11 9.51 -2.44 -5.76
N LEU A 12 8.77 -2.63 -4.67
CA LEU A 12 8.23 -3.93 -4.29
C LEU A 12 7.05 -4.32 -5.17
N GLU A 13 7.19 -5.46 -5.85
CA GLU A 13 6.12 -6.09 -6.61
C GLU A 13 6.38 -7.60 -6.72
N LEU A 14 5.34 -8.37 -7.03
CA LEU A 14 5.44 -9.84 -7.07
C LEU A 14 6.44 -10.33 -8.11
N ASN A 15 6.61 -9.62 -9.22
CA ASN A 15 7.56 -10.00 -10.27
C ASN A 15 9.02 -9.89 -9.82
N HIS A 16 9.29 -9.17 -8.73
CA HIS A 16 10.64 -9.02 -8.18
C HIS A 16 10.96 -10.07 -7.11
N LEU A 17 10.05 -11.00 -6.86
CA LEU A 17 10.25 -12.09 -5.90
C LEU A 17 10.49 -13.38 -6.69
N LEU A 18 11.74 -13.89 -6.66
CA LEU A 18 12.13 -15.13 -7.35
C LEU A 18 12.73 -16.11 -6.34
N ASN A 19 12.15 -17.33 -6.27
CA ASN A 19 12.65 -18.39 -5.39
C ASN A 19 12.90 -17.92 -3.95
N ASP A 20 11.94 -17.18 -3.39
CA ASP A 20 11.99 -16.57 -2.06
C ASP A 20 13.08 -15.51 -1.89
N LYS A 21 13.65 -15.03 -3.01
CA LYS A 21 14.63 -13.94 -3.00
C LYS A 21 14.04 -12.71 -3.66
N LEU A 22 14.24 -11.59 -3.02
CA LEU A 22 13.81 -10.29 -3.54
C LEU A 22 14.92 -9.73 -4.45
N ILE A 23 14.58 -9.45 -5.70
CA ILE A 23 15.51 -8.93 -6.71
C ILE A 23 15.16 -7.49 -7.09
N SER A 24 15.95 -6.90 -7.99
CA SER A 24 15.70 -5.55 -8.54
C SER A 24 15.80 -4.44 -7.49
N TRP A 25 16.94 -4.42 -6.79
CA TRP A 25 17.23 -3.45 -5.74
C TRP A 25 17.77 -2.11 -6.28
N ASP A 26 17.61 -1.83 -7.56
CA ASP A 26 18.20 -0.65 -8.22
C ASP A 26 17.73 0.67 -7.61
N ASN A 27 16.52 0.70 -7.05
CA ASN A 27 15.92 1.91 -6.49
C ASN A 27 15.98 1.97 -4.96
N TYR A 28 16.81 1.15 -4.33
CA TYR A 28 16.91 1.13 -2.88
C TYR A 28 17.23 2.51 -2.31
N MET A 29 16.74 2.77 -1.12
CA MET A 29 16.99 4.03 -0.42
C MET A 29 16.78 3.82 1.08
N ILE A 30 17.14 4.83 1.85
CA ILE A 30 16.86 4.84 3.30
C ILE A 30 15.62 5.70 3.54
N ASP A 31 14.56 5.08 4.03
CA ASP A 31 13.31 5.76 4.31
C ASP A 31 12.48 4.91 5.28
N THR A 32 11.28 5.35 5.59
CA THR A 32 10.37 4.57 6.43
C THR A 32 9.94 3.28 5.71
N PRO A 33 9.87 2.13 6.44
CA PRO A 33 9.44 0.86 5.83
C PRO A 33 8.00 0.90 5.29
N VAL A 34 7.18 1.86 5.72
CA VAL A 34 5.82 2.06 5.23
C VAL A 34 5.80 2.25 3.71
N ILE A 35 6.81 2.90 3.14
CA ILE A 35 6.90 3.15 1.70
C ILE A 35 6.87 1.85 0.90
N ASP A 36 7.61 0.82 1.34
CA ASP A 36 7.61 -0.48 0.65
C ASP A 36 6.22 -1.14 0.69
N ILE A 37 5.55 -1.08 1.83
CA ILE A 37 4.21 -1.65 2.01
C ILE A 37 3.22 -0.94 1.08
N VAL A 38 3.27 0.38 1.02
CA VAL A 38 2.40 1.19 0.17
C VAL A 38 2.62 0.84 -1.31
N LYS A 39 3.87 0.75 -1.74
CA LYS A 39 4.19 0.43 -3.14
C LYS A 39 3.73 -0.96 -3.52
N LEU A 40 3.89 -1.94 -2.64
CA LEU A 40 3.38 -3.29 -2.88
C LEU A 40 1.87 -3.27 -3.06
N TYR A 41 1.14 -2.61 -2.16
CA TYR A 41 -0.31 -2.52 -2.24
C TYR A 41 -0.77 -1.85 -3.54
N LYS A 42 -0.18 -0.71 -3.89
CA LYS A 42 -0.60 0.03 -5.08
C LYS A 42 -0.37 -0.74 -6.37
N LYS A 43 0.66 -1.58 -6.42
CA LYS A 43 0.93 -2.39 -7.61
C LYS A 43 0.13 -3.69 -7.65
N GLU A 44 -0.08 -4.31 -6.51
CA GLU A 44 -0.59 -5.69 -6.44
C GLU A 44 -1.94 -5.82 -5.73
N TRP A 45 -2.65 -4.73 -5.50
CA TRP A 45 -3.90 -4.75 -4.71
C TRP A 45 -4.95 -5.71 -5.26
N LYS A 46 -4.95 -5.97 -6.57
CA LYS A 46 -5.87 -6.92 -7.21
C LYS A 46 -5.48 -8.38 -7.00
N ASN A 47 -4.20 -8.63 -6.76
CA ASN A 47 -3.61 -9.97 -6.80
C ASN A 47 -3.27 -10.54 -5.42
N ILE A 48 -3.37 -9.75 -4.36
CA ILE A 48 -2.96 -10.15 -3.01
C ILE A 48 -4.08 -9.93 -2.01
N ASN A 49 -4.05 -10.72 -0.93
CA ASN A 49 -4.85 -10.44 0.25
C ASN A 49 -4.00 -9.57 1.19
N PHE A 50 -4.13 -8.27 1.01
CA PHE A 50 -3.28 -7.31 1.73
C PHE A 50 -3.50 -7.34 3.24
N SER A 51 -4.73 -7.57 3.70
CA SER A 51 -5.04 -7.65 5.13
C SER A 51 -4.22 -8.75 5.80
N GLU A 52 -4.13 -9.92 5.18
CA GLU A 52 -3.35 -11.04 5.71
C GLU A 52 -1.86 -10.73 5.71
N ILE A 53 -1.36 -10.15 4.61
CA ILE A 53 0.05 -9.76 4.49
C ILE A 53 0.41 -8.72 5.55
N LEU A 54 -0.45 -7.72 5.74
CA LEU A 54 -0.24 -6.66 6.73
C LEU A 54 -0.24 -7.23 8.16
N GLU A 55 -1.16 -8.12 8.47
CA GLU A 55 -1.20 -8.77 9.79
C GLU A 55 0.08 -9.55 10.08
N ARG A 56 0.55 -10.34 9.11
CA ARG A 56 1.79 -11.10 9.25
C ARG A 56 3.01 -10.18 9.39
N TYR A 57 3.03 -9.11 8.63
CA TYR A 57 4.10 -8.12 8.72
C TYR A 57 4.13 -7.47 10.10
N MET A 58 2.97 -7.01 10.60
CA MET A 58 2.86 -6.36 11.90
C MET A 58 3.16 -7.30 13.06
N TYR A 59 2.94 -8.60 12.88
CA TYR A 59 3.30 -9.59 13.89
C TYR A 59 4.81 -9.65 14.11
N LYS A 60 5.58 -9.62 13.03
CA LYS A 60 7.04 -9.68 13.10
C LYS A 60 7.68 -8.32 13.32
N PHE A 61 7.05 -7.27 12.84
CA PHE A 61 7.58 -5.91 12.88
C PHE A 61 6.44 -4.93 13.19
N PRO A 62 6.10 -4.76 14.47
CA PRO A 62 4.99 -3.89 14.86
C PRO A 62 5.18 -2.47 14.38
N LEU A 63 4.16 -1.93 13.70
CA LEU A 63 4.15 -0.55 13.25
C LEU A 63 3.71 0.35 14.41
N LEU A 64 4.36 1.50 14.53
CA LEU A 64 3.97 2.52 15.48
C LEU A 64 2.67 3.21 15.01
N GLU A 65 1.97 3.87 15.92
CA GLU A 65 0.69 4.52 15.61
C GLU A 65 0.80 5.49 14.43
N TYR A 66 1.83 6.33 14.40
CA TYR A 66 2.01 7.27 13.29
C TYR A 66 2.34 6.56 11.97
N GLU A 67 3.02 5.42 12.05
CA GLU A 67 3.32 4.60 10.85
C GLU A 67 2.06 3.99 10.27
N LYS A 68 1.16 3.49 11.11
CA LYS A 68 -0.15 2.99 10.66
C LYS A 68 -0.98 4.08 10.01
N LYS A 69 -1.02 5.26 10.64
CA LYS A 69 -1.74 6.41 10.09
C LYS A 69 -1.18 6.83 8.74
N LEU A 70 0.14 6.90 8.63
CA LEU A 70 0.80 7.24 7.38
C LEU A 70 0.48 6.21 6.30
N LEU A 71 0.55 4.91 6.64
CA LEU A 71 0.21 3.82 5.72
C LEU A 71 -1.20 3.99 5.17
N PHE A 72 -2.19 4.18 6.06
CA PHE A 72 -3.59 4.29 5.63
C PHE A 72 -3.86 5.55 4.83
N ILE A 73 -3.22 6.66 5.16
CA ILE A 73 -3.33 7.89 4.36
C ILE A 73 -2.76 7.66 2.96
N LEU A 74 -1.58 7.06 2.84
CA LEU A 74 -0.94 6.87 1.56
C LEU A 74 -1.67 5.86 0.67
N ILE A 75 -2.18 4.76 1.22
CA ILE A 75 -2.94 3.81 0.42
C ILE A 75 -4.33 4.32 0.05
N SER A 76 -4.86 5.28 0.80
CA SER A 76 -6.16 5.91 0.48
C SER A 76 -6.06 6.87 -0.70
N MET A 77 -4.87 7.32 -1.06
CA MET A 77 -4.67 8.17 -2.22
C MET A 77 -4.79 7.34 -3.50
N PRO A 78 -5.78 7.62 -4.36
CA PRO A 78 -5.96 6.83 -5.58
C PRO A 78 -4.79 7.02 -6.55
N PRO A 79 -4.56 6.04 -7.45
CA PRO A 79 -3.55 6.18 -8.50
C PRO A 79 -3.85 7.37 -9.40
N GLU A 80 -2.80 7.96 -9.97
CA GLU A 80 -2.98 9.05 -10.93
C GLU A 80 -3.77 8.57 -12.13
N ILE A 81 -4.76 9.38 -12.51
CA ILE A 81 -5.56 9.15 -13.71
C ILE A 81 -4.81 9.76 -14.89
N LYS A 82 -4.35 8.89 -15.80
CA LYS A 82 -3.74 9.37 -17.05
C LYS A 82 -4.83 9.95 -17.94
N LYS A 83 -4.59 11.14 -18.44
CA LYS A 83 -5.51 11.76 -19.39
C LYS A 83 -5.50 10.95 -20.69
N SER A 84 -6.68 10.48 -21.10
CA SER A 84 -6.87 9.81 -22.37
C SER A 84 -7.98 10.53 -23.13
N ASP A 85 -7.81 10.63 -24.47
CA ASP A 85 -8.84 11.25 -25.32
C ASP A 85 -9.93 10.22 -25.69
N ASN A 86 -9.74 8.94 -25.37
CA ASN A 86 -10.71 7.87 -25.64
C ASN A 86 -11.68 7.73 -24.47
N GLU A 87 -12.96 7.95 -24.72
CA GLU A 87 -14.00 7.86 -23.68
C GLU A 87 -14.10 6.47 -23.06
N PHE A 88 -13.89 5.41 -23.86
CA PHE A 88 -13.92 4.05 -23.35
C PHE A 88 -12.78 3.83 -22.33
N GLU A 89 -11.58 4.29 -22.64
CA GLU A 89 -10.45 4.21 -21.73
C GLU A 89 -10.66 5.02 -20.47
N LYS A 90 -11.28 6.22 -20.58
CA LYS A 90 -11.62 7.04 -19.43
C LYS A 90 -12.57 6.31 -18.50
N CYS A 91 -13.62 5.70 -19.05
CA CYS A 91 -14.58 4.92 -18.26
C CYS A 91 -13.92 3.74 -17.56
N LYS A 92 -13.00 3.05 -18.26
CA LYS A 92 -12.26 1.93 -17.70
C LYS A 92 -11.36 2.37 -16.54
N VAL A 93 -10.64 3.47 -16.71
CA VAL A 93 -9.76 4.02 -15.66
C VAL A 93 -10.58 4.45 -14.45
N VAL A 94 -11.69 5.15 -14.65
CA VAL A 94 -12.57 5.58 -13.56
C VAL A 94 -13.10 4.35 -12.81
N SER A 95 -13.52 3.32 -13.52
CA SER A 95 -14.01 2.08 -12.90
C SER A 95 -12.92 1.42 -12.03
N GLU A 96 -11.68 1.35 -12.53
CA GLU A 96 -10.57 0.77 -11.78
C GLU A 96 -10.24 1.61 -10.53
N VAL A 97 -10.27 2.93 -10.64
CA VAL A 97 -10.04 3.81 -9.49
C VAL A 97 -11.14 3.62 -8.44
N MET A 98 -12.39 3.49 -8.85
CA MET A 98 -13.50 3.24 -7.94
C MET A 98 -13.35 1.90 -7.23
N ASP A 99 -12.96 0.85 -7.95
CA ASP A 99 -12.70 -0.47 -7.35
C ASP A 99 -11.58 -0.40 -6.32
N TYR A 100 -10.52 0.33 -6.63
CA TYR A 100 -9.42 0.56 -5.70
C TYR A 100 -9.89 1.27 -4.43
N VAL A 101 -10.67 2.34 -4.58
CA VAL A 101 -11.19 3.11 -3.45
C VAL A 101 -12.09 2.24 -2.57
N PHE A 102 -13.00 1.47 -3.16
CA PHE A 102 -13.88 0.58 -2.41
C PHE A 102 -13.11 -0.49 -1.64
N LYS A 103 -12.16 -1.14 -2.29
CA LYS A 103 -11.34 -2.18 -1.66
C LYS A 103 -10.49 -1.61 -0.52
N THR A 104 -9.93 -0.43 -0.74
CA THR A 104 -9.11 0.25 0.28
C THR A 104 -9.97 0.68 1.47
N GLU A 105 -11.16 1.19 1.23
CA GLU A 105 -12.09 1.57 2.30
C GLU A 105 -12.47 0.35 3.15
N GLU A 106 -12.78 -0.78 2.54
CA GLU A 106 -13.07 -2.01 3.27
C GLU A 106 -11.89 -2.46 4.13
N LEU A 107 -10.68 -2.31 3.60
CA LEU A 107 -9.46 -2.66 4.31
C LEU A 107 -9.25 -1.79 5.55
N ILE A 108 -9.51 -0.50 5.44
CA ILE A 108 -9.24 0.48 6.51
C ILE A 108 -10.37 0.53 7.55
N ARG A 109 -11.59 0.19 7.16
CA ARG A 109 -12.77 0.30 8.03
C ARG A 109 -12.60 -0.29 9.43
N PRO A 110 -12.06 -1.51 9.60
CA PRO A 110 -11.86 -2.08 10.94
C PRO A 110 -10.92 -1.25 11.81
N TYR A 111 -9.90 -0.65 11.21
CA TYR A 111 -8.92 0.16 11.94
C TYR A 111 -9.51 1.52 12.35
N ASN A 112 -10.35 2.09 11.51
CA ASN A 112 -11.06 3.33 11.83
C ASN A 112 -12.06 3.12 12.98
N ALA A 113 -12.76 1.98 12.98
CA ALA A 113 -13.68 1.63 14.04
C ALA A 113 -12.98 1.49 15.39
N GLU A 114 -11.81 0.83 15.43
CA GLU A 114 -10.99 0.72 16.64
C GLU A 114 -10.55 2.09 17.14
N HIS A 115 -10.22 3.00 16.24
CA HIS A 115 -9.77 4.33 16.60
C HIS A 115 -10.89 5.21 17.14
N GLU A 116 -12.12 5.01 16.67
CA GLU A 116 -13.31 5.71 17.17
C GLU A 116 -13.71 5.21 18.57
N GLU A 117 -13.53 3.92 18.84
CA GLU A 117 -13.83 3.34 20.15
C GLU A 117 -12.88 3.83 21.26
N GLU A 118 -11.66 4.21 20.91
CA GLU A 118 -10.68 4.73 21.86
C GLU A 118 -10.93 6.20 22.27
N LYS A 119 -11.88 6.85 21.64
CA LYS A 119 -12.29 8.20 22.00
C LYS A 119 -13.46 8.16 22.97
#